data_055b382f4498d7948abd8e8d18352e60
#
_entry.id   055b382f4498d7948abd8e8d18352e60
#
_cell.length_a   1.000
_cell.length_b   1.000
_cell.length_c   1.000
_cell.angle_alpha   90.00
_cell.angle_beta   90.00
_cell.angle_gamma   90.00
#
_symmetry.space_group_name_H-M   'P 1'
#
loop_
_entity.id
_entity.type
_entity.pdbx_description
1 polymer ?
#
loop_
_entity_poly.entity_id
_entity_poly.type
_entity_poly.pdbx_seq_one_letter_code
_entity_poly.pdbx_strand_id
1 'polypeptide(L)'
;LKKNKKMIAHHVLFWLKADMTEEQKTAFRKSLDTLQFIDVVKFFHVGTPAPIERAVVDTSYTFSLLLVFEDLAAHDVYQVHPLHKAFLDEFRAFFDKVTIYDAH
;
A
#
# COMPACT_ATOMS: atom_id res chain seq x y z
N LEU A 1 26.38 -22.25 -2.91
CA LEU A 1 25.90 -21.51 -1.74
C LEU A 1 24.64 -20.74 -2.06
N LYS A 2 23.68 -20.87 -1.21
CA LYS A 2 22.49 -20.02 -1.29
C LYS A 2 22.79 -18.65 -0.76
N LYS A 3 22.39 -17.64 -1.51
CA LYS A 3 22.34 -16.29 -0.96
C LYS A 3 21.13 -16.17 -0.05
N ASN A 4 21.31 -15.57 1.10
CA ASN A 4 20.21 -15.17 1.94
C ASN A 4 19.49 -14.00 1.27
N LYS A 5 18.21 -14.19 0.98
CA LYS A 5 17.37 -13.12 0.47
C LYS A 5 16.74 -12.41 1.65
N LYS A 6 16.71 -11.09 1.57
CA LYS A 6 15.99 -10.29 2.55
C LYS A 6 14.62 -9.96 2.01
N MET A 7 13.60 -10.39 2.72
CA MET A 7 12.23 -10.00 2.43
C MET A 7 12.08 -8.50 2.67
N ILE A 8 11.22 -7.87 1.90
CA ILE A 8 10.91 -6.45 2.05
C ILE A 8 9.47 -6.29 2.51
N ALA A 9 9.29 -5.60 3.63
CA ALA A 9 8.00 -5.11 4.06
C ALA A 9 7.81 -3.70 3.49
N HIS A 10 6.88 -3.56 2.56
CA HIS A 10 6.55 -2.31 1.88
C HIS A 10 5.24 -1.79 2.48
N HIS A 11 5.34 -0.81 3.35
CA HIS A 11 4.20 -0.26 4.07
C HIS A 11 3.88 1.14 3.58
N VAL A 12 2.70 1.29 2.99
CA VAL A 12 2.24 2.55 2.41
C VAL A 12 1.07 3.08 3.23
N LEU A 13 1.17 4.34 3.61
CA LEU A 13 0.10 5.03 4.33
C LEU A 13 -0.41 6.16 3.45
N PHE A 14 -1.73 6.20 3.24
CA PHE A 14 -2.39 7.18 2.40
C PHE A 14 -3.22 8.13 3.25
N TRP A 15 -3.01 9.42 3.03
CA TRP A 15 -3.93 10.48 3.49
C TRP A 15 -4.65 11.00 2.26
N LEU A 16 -5.95 10.77 2.18
CA LEU A 16 -6.75 11.16 1.04
C LEU A 16 -7.36 12.54 1.25
N LYS A 17 -7.64 13.24 0.15
CA LYS A 17 -8.25 14.57 0.20
C LYS A 17 -9.61 14.51 0.89
N ALA A 18 -9.92 15.53 1.67
CA ALA A 18 -11.12 15.57 2.51
C ALA A 18 -12.42 15.59 1.71
N ASP A 19 -12.40 16.08 0.47
CA ASP A 19 -13.56 16.16 -0.40
C ASP A 19 -13.87 14.86 -1.17
N MET A 20 -13.09 13.82 -0.94
CA MET A 20 -13.32 12.51 -1.55
C MET A 20 -14.61 11.91 -1.00
N THR A 21 -15.52 11.50 -1.89
CA THR A 21 -16.79 10.90 -1.50
C THR A 21 -16.61 9.48 -0.96
N GLU A 22 -17.63 8.97 -0.25
CA GLU A 22 -17.60 7.58 0.22
C GLU A 22 -17.56 6.58 -0.94
N GLU A 23 -18.23 6.87 -2.05
CA GLU A 23 -18.16 6.04 -3.26
C GLU A 23 -16.74 6.00 -3.83
N GLN A 24 -16.07 7.14 -3.87
CA GLN A 24 -14.68 7.23 -4.32
C GLN A 24 -13.74 6.47 -3.40
N LYS A 25 -13.94 6.56 -2.08
CA LYS A 25 -13.14 5.79 -1.10
C LYS A 25 -13.35 4.29 -1.27
N THR A 26 -14.58 3.86 -1.53
CA THR A 26 -14.89 2.46 -1.81
C THR A 26 -14.17 1.98 -3.07
N ALA A 27 -14.20 2.78 -4.13
CA ALA A 27 -13.50 2.48 -5.38
C ALA A 27 -11.99 2.44 -5.16
N PHE A 28 -11.45 3.35 -4.35
CA PHE A 28 -10.04 3.36 -3.98
C PHE A 28 -9.64 2.05 -3.29
N ARG A 29 -10.42 1.63 -2.30
CA ARG A 29 -10.16 0.37 -1.59
C ARG A 29 -10.21 -0.84 -2.51
N LYS A 30 -11.19 -0.89 -3.41
CA LYS A 30 -11.29 -1.98 -4.38
C LYS A 30 -10.07 -2.03 -5.29
N SER A 31 -9.58 -0.88 -5.72
CA SER A 31 -8.39 -0.81 -6.56
C SER A 31 -7.15 -1.27 -5.79
N LEU A 32 -7.00 -0.86 -4.53
CA LEU A 32 -5.93 -1.38 -3.67
C LEU A 32 -5.97 -2.91 -3.58
N ASP A 33 -7.16 -3.46 -3.40
CA ASP A 33 -7.34 -4.90 -3.26
C ASP A 33 -6.86 -5.68 -4.49
N THR A 34 -6.86 -5.08 -5.67
CA THR A 34 -6.36 -5.75 -6.89
C THR A 34 -4.86 -5.98 -6.87
N LEU A 35 -4.12 -5.23 -6.09
CA LEU A 35 -2.66 -5.35 -6.03
C LEU A 35 -2.21 -6.70 -5.47
N GLN A 36 -3.06 -7.38 -4.70
CA GLN A 36 -2.76 -8.72 -4.19
C GLN A 36 -2.60 -9.77 -5.30
N PHE A 37 -3.13 -9.50 -6.48
CA PHE A 37 -3.05 -10.44 -7.61
C PHE A 37 -1.76 -10.33 -8.41
N ILE A 38 -0.87 -9.42 -8.04
CA ILE A 38 0.47 -9.33 -8.62
C ILE A 38 1.29 -10.51 -8.06
N ASP A 39 1.82 -11.36 -8.95
CA ASP A 39 2.42 -12.65 -8.58
C ASP A 39 3.54 -12.56 -7.54
N VAL A 40 4.29 -11.47 -7.53
CA VAL A 40 5.44 -11.30 -6.62
C VAL A 40 5.03 -10.91 -5.20
N VAL A 41 3.76 -10.64 -4.96
CA VAL A 41 3.26 -10.28 -3.63
C VAL A 41 3.12 -11.54 -2.78
N LYS A 42 3.88 -11.62 -1.68
CA LYS A 42 3.87 -12.77 -0.76
C LYS A 42 2.86 -12.60 0.37
N PHE A 43 2.66 -11.38 0.81
CA PHE A 43 1.68 -11.05 1.84
C PHE A 43 1.03 -9.72 1.49
N PHE A 44 -0.24 -9.62 1.78
CA PHE A 44 -1.05 -8.44 1.44
C PHE A 44 -2.03 -8.12 2.56
N HIS A 45 -2.10 -6.85 2.93
CA HIS A 45 -3.08 -6.36 3.88
C HIS A 45 -3.46 -4.92 3.56
N VAL A 46 -4.75 -4.64 3.52
CA VAL A 46 -5.30 -3.30 3.42
C VAL A 46 -6.17 -3.06 4.65
N GLY A 47 -6.02 -1.92 5.27
CA GLY A 47 -6.80 -1.59 6.45
C GLY A 47 -7.00 -0.10 6.63
N THR A 48 -7.77 0.21 7.66
CA THR A 48 -8.00 1.55 8.16
C THR A 48 -7.45 1.64 9.57
N PRO A 49 -7.28 2.84 10.16
CA PRO A 49 -6.73 2.95 11.51
C PRO A 49 -7.49 2.10 12.52
N ALA A 50 -6.76 1.28 13.28
CA ALA A 50 -7.35 0.53 14.37
C ALA A 50 -7.73 1.50 15.51
N PRO A 51 -8.80 1.23 16.27
CA PRO A 51 -9.25 2.11 17.33
C PRO A 51 -8.38 1.99 18.59
N ILE A 52 -7.13 2.37 18.47
CA ILE A 52 -6.14 2.31 19.54
C ILE A 52 -5.72 3.73 19.92
N GLU A 53 -5.99 4.14 21.16
CA GLU A 53 -5.65 5.47 21.65
C GLU A 53 -4.39 5.41 22.50
N ARG A 54 -3.24 5.68 21.87
CA ARG A 54 -1.96 5.83 22.54
C ARG A 54 -1.16 6.92 21.85
N ALA A 55 -0.38 7.66 22.60
CA ALA A 55 0.39 8.79 22.09
C ALA A 55 1.32 8.42 20.91
N VAL A 56 1.85 7.19 20.91
CA VAL A 56 2.77 6.72 19.87
C VAL A 56 2.07 6.09 18.67
N VAL A 57 0.74 5.96 18.70
CA VAL A 57 -0.04 5.36 17.62
C VAL A 57 -0.66 6.47 16.78
N ASP A 58 -0.21 6.57 15.54
CA ASP A 58 -0.75 7.54 14.59
C ASP A 58 -1.93 6.93 13.84
N THR A 59 -3.11 7.48 14.06
CA THR A 59 -4.36 7.06 13.42
C THR A 59 -4.85 8.07 12.39
N SER A 60 -3.99 8.99 11.96
CA SER A 60 -4.41 10.10 11.09
C SER A 60 -4.56 9.72 9.61
N TYR A 61 -4.01 8.58 9.19
CA TYR A 61 -4.07 8.15 7.80
C TYR A 61 -5.47 7.62 7.42
N THR A 62 -5.75 7.57 6.11
CA THR A 62 -7.03 7.05 5.60
C THR A 62 -6.96 5.55 5.37
N PHE A 63 -5.93 5.08 4.67
CA PHE A 63 -5.72 3.66 4.37
C PHE A 63 -4.28 3.27 4.60
N SER A 64 -4.10 2.03 5.06
CA SER A 64 -2.80 1.38 5.19
C SER A 64 -2.75 0.22 4.19
N LEU A 65 -1.66 0.16 3.44
CA LEU A 65 -1.38 -0.94 2.51
C LEU A 65 -0.05 -1.58 2.92
N LEU A 66 -0.08 -2.85 3.26
CA LEU A 66 1.13 -3.60 3.58
C LEU A 66 1.32 -4.72 2.57
N LEU A 67 2.46 -4.70 1.93
CA LEU A 67 2.89 -5.74 0.99
C LEU A 67 4.22 -6.29 1.46
N VAL A 68 4.41 -7.59 1.32
CA VAL A 68 5.70 -8.21 1.59
C VAL A 68 6.17 -8.91 0.31
N PHE A 69 7.42 -8.67 -0.06
CA PHE A 69 8.07 -9.26 -1.21
C PHE A 69 9.24 -10.14 -0.77
N GLU A 70 9.55 -11.15 -1.57
CA GLU A 70 10.66 -12.07 -1.28
C GLU A 70 12.00 -11.35 -1.22
N ASP A 71 12.20 -10.35 -2.09
CA ASP A 71 13.43 -9.58 -2.20
C ASP A 71 13.19 -8.25 -2.92
N LEU A 72 14.25 -7.47 -3.06
CA LEU A 72 14.18 -6.17 -3.73
C LEU A 72 13.81 -6.30 -5.21
N ALA A 73 14.27 -7.35 -5.88
CA ALA A 73 13.93 -7.56 -7.30
C ALA A 73 12.42 -7.75 -7.49
N ALA A 74 11.77 -8.50 -6.59
CA ALA A 74 10.32 -8.68 -6.60
C ALA A 74 9.58 -7.37 -6.36
N HIS A 75 10.06 -6.56 -5.42
CA HIS A 75 9.53 -5.21 -5.19
C HIS A 75 9.60 -4.37 -6.47
N ASP A 76 10.71 -4.42 -7.20
CA ASP A 76 10.89 -3.63 -8.42
C ASP A 76 9.92 -4.09 -9.53
N VAL A 77 9.65 -5.39 -9.62
CA VAL A 77 8.63 -5.93 -10.55
C VAL A 77 7.26 -5.36 -10.22
N TYR A 78 6.91 -5.32 -8.93
CA TYR A 78 5.64 -4.74 -8.46
C TYR A 78 5.51 -3.26 -8.87
N GLN A 79 6.57 -2.48 -8.71
CA GLN A 79 6.53 -1.03 -8.97
C GLN A 79 6.17 -0.69 -10.42
N VAL A 80 6.54 -1.54 -11.37
CA VAL A 80 6.27 -1.30 -12.80
C VAL A 80 5.11 -2.13 -13.34
N HIS A 81 4.46 -2.91 -12.49
CA HIS A 81 3.36 -3.77 -12.91
C HIS A 81 2.15 -2.95 -13.38
N PRO A 82 1.45 -3.40 -14.45
CA PRO A 82 0.28 -2.68 -14.97
C PRO A 82 -0.82 -2.40 -13.95
N LEU A 83 -1.09 -3.32 -13.03
CA LEU A 83 -2.08 -3.11 -11.97
C LEU A 83 -1.69 -1.97 -11.03
N HIS A 84 -0.40 -1.88 -10.67
CA HIS A 84 0.10 -0.79 -9.84
C HIS A 84 -0.01 0.55 -10.56
N LYS A 85 0.37 0.58 -11.84
CA LYS A 85 0.28 1.79 -12.65
C LYS A 85 -1.16 2.24 -12.83
N ALA A 86 -2.08 1.31 -13.07
CA ALA A 86 -3.50 1.61 -13.22
C ALA A 86 -4.08 2.24 -11.95
N PHE A 87 -3.72 1.70 -10.77
CA PHE A 87 -4.11 2.27 -9.50
C PHE A 87 -3.62 3.72 -9.35
N LEU A 88 -2.34 3.96 -9.64
CA LEU A 88 -1.78 5.30 -9.54
C LEU A 88 -2.43 6.28 -10.51
N ASP A 89 -2.66 5.87 -11.76
CA ASP A 89 -3.28 6.71 -12.77
C ASP A 89 -4.69 7.13 -12.36
N GLU A 90 -5.46 6.22 -11.78
CA GLU A 90 -6.84 6.48 -11.39
C GLU A 90 -6.93 7.34 -10.12
N PHE A 91 -6.06 7.11 -9.14
CA PHE A 91 -6.26 7.67 -7.80
C PHE A 91 -5.21 8.67 -7.33
N ARG A 92 -4.11 8.86 -8.05
CA ARG A 92 -3.06 9.80 -7.63
C ARG A 92 -3.60 11.19 -7.31
N ALA A 93 -4.58 11.67 -8.08
CA ALA A 93 -5.15 13.00 -7.90
C ALA A 93 -5.86 13.18 -6.56
N PHE A 94 -6.23 12.07 -5.89
CA PHE A 94 -6.91 12.12 -4.59
C PHE A 94 -5.94 12.05 -3.40
N PHE A 95 -4.65 11.88 -3.65
CA PHE A 95 -3.65 11.85 -2.58
C PHE A 95 -3.43 13.24 -2.01
N ASP A 96 -3.61 13.39 -0.70
CA ASP A 96 -3.15 14.57 0.03
C ASP A 96 -1.71 14.37 0.49
N LYS A 97 -1.41 13.16 0.99
CA LYS A 97 -0.08 12.77 1.43
C LYS A 97 0.07 11.25 1.29
N VAL A 98 1.26 10.82 0.96
CA VAL A 98 1.63 9.39 0.97
C VAL A 98 2.96 9.24 1.69
N THR A 99 3.04 8.28 2.61
CA THR A 99 4.29 7.93 3.28
C THR A 99 4.55 6.45 3.07
N ILE A 100 5.77 6.11 2.73
CA ILE A 100 6.18 4.72 2.50
C ILE A 100 7.32 4.39 3.44
N TYR A 101 7.18 3.27 4.16
CA TYR A 101 8.25 2.68 4.95
C TYR A 101 8.61 1.34 4.33
N ASP A 102 9.83 1.25 3.82
CA ASP A 102 10.38 0.03 3.28
C ASP A 102 11.43 -0.50 4.24
N ALA A 103 11.21 -1.70 4.74
CA ALA A 103 12.12 -2.34 5.68
C ALA A 103 12.52 -3.74 5.19
N HIS A 104 13.78 -4.09 5.37
CA HIS A 104 14.29 -5.41 5.02
C HIS A 104 15.26 -5.95 6.05
#